data_20c312cccc94d4976dd7832376b24b11
#
_entry.id   20c312cccc94d4976dd7832376b24b11
#
_cell.length_a   1.000
_cell.length_b   1.000
_cell.length_c   1.000
_cell.angle_alpha   90.00
_cell.angle_beta   90.00
_cell.angle_gamma   90.00
#
_symmetry.space_group_name_H-M   'P 1'
#
loop_
_entity.id
_entity.type
_entity.pdbx_description
1 polymer ?
#
loop_
_entity_poly.entity_id
_entity_poly.type
_entity_poly.pdbx_seq_one_letter_code
_entity_poly.pdbx_strand_id
1 'polypeptide(L)'
;MAIDYRSQSPRILADFLSYHETIKAHSQRTVDEYFLDLRNFFRYIKQLRDPALRDTPLDQIDIMDVDLPLIRSITLSDIYGYMTYLSRDRVQHQNCENSDKGLNAASRA
;
A
#
# COMPACT_ATOMS: atom_id res chain seq x y z
N MET A 1 5.46 -17.76 7.70
CA MET A 1 6.25 -17.86 6.49
C MET A 1 6.56 -16.47 5.95
N ALA A 2 7.78 -16.26 5.58
CA ALA A 2 8.17 -14.95 5.08
C ALA A 2 7.69 -14.75 3.65
N ILE A 3 7.32 -13.54 3.31
CA ILE A 3 6.95 -13.18 1.96
C ILE A 3 8.23 -13.02 1.14
N ASP A 4 8.23 -13.58 -0.06
CA ASP A 4 9.36 -13.40 -0.97
C ASP A 4 9.16 -12.07 -1.69
N TYR A 5 9.40 -10.98 -0.99
CA TYR A 5 9.14 -9.66 -1.54
C TYR A 5 10.08 -9.31 -2.70
N ARG A 6 11.25 -9.95 -2.76
CA ARG A 6 12.21 -9.64 -3.84
C ARG A 6 11.68 -10.05 -5.21
N SER A 7 10.96 -11.17 -5.28
CA SER A 7 10.39 -11.61 -6.56
C SER A 7 9.07 -10.93 -6.87
N GLN A 8 8.44 -10.29 -5.90
CA GLN A 8 7.14 -9.66 -6.07
C GLN A 8 7.21 -8.14 -6.10
N SER A 9 8.40 -7.56 -6.08
CA SER A 9 8.57 -6.12 -5.97
C SER A 9 9.42 -5.57 -7.10
N PRO A 10 9.14 -4.35 -7.56
CA PRO A 10 10.07 -3.69 -8.46
C PRO A 10 11.38 -3.47 -7.71
N ARG A 11 12.45 -3.29 -8.44
CA ARG A 11 13.78 -3.21 -7.84
C ARG A 11 13.88 -2.15 -6.77
N ILE A 12 13.28 -0.98 -7.01
CA ILE A 12 13.40 0.12 -6.06
C ILE A 12 12.72 -0.23 -4.73
N LEU A 13 11.62 -0.97 -4.77
CA LEU A 13 10.95 -1.40 -3.55
C LEU A 13 11.74 -2.52 -2.87
N ALA A 14 12.27 -3.45 -3.65
CA ALA A 14 13.07 -4.53 -3.09
C ALA A 14 14.30 -3.99 -2.38
N ASP A 15 14.95 -2.97 -2.94
CA ASP A 15 16.11 -2.34 -2.32
C ASP A 15 15.73 -1.65 -1.01
N PHE A 16 14.60 -0.97 -0.98
CA PHE A 16 14.11 -0.32 0.23
C PHE A 16 13.86 -1.34 1.33
N LEU A 17 13.18 -2.44 0.99
CA LEU A 17 12.85 -3.45 1.97
C LEU A 17 14.11 -4.17 2.47
N SER A 18 15.06 -4.42 1.57
CA SER A 18 16.31 -5.05 1.94
C SER A 18 17.12 -4.16 2.88
N TYR A 19 17.09 -2.86 2.65
CA TYR A 19 17.77 -1.90 3.53
C TYR A 19 17.17 -1.97 4.94
N HIS A 20 15.85 -2.01 5.06
CA HIS A 20 15.22 -2.07 6.37
C HIS A 20 15.47 -3.39 7.06
N GLU A 21 15.56 -4.47 6.31
CA GLU A 21 15.82 -5.77 6.91
C GLU A 21 17.26 -5.89 7.39
N THR A 22 18.22 -5.45 6.59
CA THR A 22 19.63 -5.67 6.88
C THR A 22 20.30 -4.52 7.63
N ILE A 23 20.05 -3.31 7.22
CA ILE A 23 20.73 -2.15 7.81
C ILE A 23 20.03 -1.65 9.06
N LYS A 24 18.71 -1.55 8.99
CA LYS A 24 17.94 -1.09 10.14
C LYS A 24 17.56 -2.24 11.06
N ALA A 25 17.86 -3.47 10.66
CA ALA A 25 17.63 -4.66 11.48
C ALA A 25 16.19 -4.80 11.96
N HIS A 26 15.23 -4.41 11.12
CA HIS A 26 13.82 -4.63 11.46
C HIS A 26 13.49 -6.11 11.35
N SER A 27 12.50 -6.56 12.10
CA SER A 27 12.10 -7.96 12.06
C SER A 27 11.51 -8.30 10.71
N GLN A 28 11.51 -9.58 10.38
CA GLN A 28 10.93 -10.05 9.13
C GLN A 28 9.44 -9.67 9.06
N ARG A 29 8.74 -9.75 10.18
CA ARG A 29 7.33 -9.40 10.22
C ARG A 29 7.13 -7.91 9.86
N THR A 30 7.97 -7.04 10.38
CA THR A 30 7.87 -5.62 10.10
C THR A 30 8.13 -5.35 8.62
N VAL A 31 9.12 -6.02 8.04
CA VAL A 31 9.44 -5.85 6.63
C VAL A 31 8.30 -6.36 5.75
N ASP A 32 7.69 -7.49 6.13
CA ASP A 32 6.56 -8.04 5.40
C ASP A 32 5.37 -7.07 5.44
N GLU A 33 5.13 -6.42 6.56
CA GLU A 33 4.05 -5.45 6.69
C GLU A 33 4.33 -4.22 5.84
N TYR A 34 5.59 -3.76 5.79
CA TYR A 34 5.96 -2.66 4.92
C TYR A 34 5.69 -3.01 3.46
N PHE A 35 6.05 -4.24 3.06
CA PHE A 35 5.83 -4.68 1.70
C PHE A 35 4.34 -4.65 1.34
N LEU A 36 3.50 -5.19 2.21
CA LEU A 36 2.07 -5.25 1.94
C LEU A 36 1.47 -3.85 1.84
N ASP A 37 1.88 -2.95 2.72
CA ASP A 37 1.37 -1.59 2.72
C ASP A 37 1.82 -0.83 1.49
N LEU A 38 3.09 -0.95 1.13
CA LEU A 38 3.62 -0.26 -0.04
C LEU A 38 3.06 -0.83 -1.34
N ARG A 39 2.89 -2.14 -1.41
CA ARG A 39 2.28 -2.76 -2.57
C ARG A 39 0.89 -2.20 -2.81
N ASN A 40 0.09 -2.12 -1.75
CA ASN A 40 -1.27 -1.63 -1.87
C ASN A 40 -1.28 -0.16 -2.27
N PHE A 41 -0.39 0.64 -1.70
CA PHE A 41 -0.27 2.05 -2.03
C PHE A 41 0.12 2.23 -3.51
N PHE A 42 1.10 1.47 -4.00
CA PHE A 42 1.53 1.60 -5.38
C PHE A 42 0.43 1.13 -6.35
N ARG A 43 -0.34 0.13 -5.97
CA ARG A 43 -1.49 -0.29 -6.77
C ARG A 43 -2.50 0.85 -6.89
N TYR A 44 -2.76 1.54 -5.79
CA TYR A 44 -3.66 2.68 -5.79
C TYR A 44 -3.13 3.79 -6.69
N ILE A 45 -1.85 4.10 -6.58
CA ILE A 45 -1.25 5.16 -7.39
C ILE A 45 -1.29 4.81 -8.87
N LYS A 46 -1.00 3.57 -9.22
CA LYS A 46 -1.06 3.16 -10.62
C LYS A 46 -2.48 3.27 -11.18
N GLN A 47 -3.45 2.87 -10.38
CA GLN A 47 -4.84 2.98 -10.82
C GLN A 47 -5.22 4.45 -11.01
N LEU A 48 -4.74 5.33 -10.16
CA LEU A 48 -5.02 6.74 -10.24
C LEU A 48 -4.39 7.36 -11.49
N ARG A 49 -3.21 6.91 -11.88
CA ARG A 49 -2.50 7.45 -13.03
C ARG A 49 -2.95 6.89 -14.37
N ASP A 50 -3.50 5.68 -14.39
CA ASP A 50 -3.81 4.98 -15.64
C ASP A 50 -5.31 4.75 -15.78
N PRO A 51 -5.99 5.49 -16.67
CA PRO A 51 -7.43 5.30 -16.84
C PRO A 51 -7.82 3.89 -17.24
N ALA A 52 -6.93 3.15 -17.88
CA ALA A 52 -7.22 1.78 -18.28
C ALA A 52 -7.37 0.84 -17.09
N LEU A 53 -6.87 1.25 -15.93
CA LEU A 53 -6.96 0.43 -14.73
C LEU A 53 -8.14 0.81 -13.84
N ARG A 54 -8.97 1.75 -14.29
CA ARG A 54 -10.04 2.27 -13.46
C ARG A 54 -10.92 1.18 -12.85
N ASP A 55 -11.29 0.20 -13.65
CA ASP A 55 -12.18 -0.86 -13.23
C ASP A 55 -11.46 -2.14 -12.84
N THR A 56 -10.13 -2.12 -12.79
CA THR A 56 -9.35 -3.29 -12.40
C THR A 56 -9.28 -3.38 -10.89
N PRO A 57 -9.61 -4.53 -10.30
CA PRO A 57 -9.46 -4.68 -8.85
C PRO A 57 -8.03 -4.42 -8.43
N LEU A 58 -7.85 -3.75 -7.30
CA LEU A 58 -6.51 -3.38 -6.85
C LEU A 58 -5.59 -4.58 -6.70
N ASP A 59 -6.11 -5.71 -6.24
CA ASP A 59 -5.28 -6.89 -6.02
C ASP A 59 -4.79 -7.52 -7.33
N GLN A 60 -5.29 -7.07 -8.46
CA GLN A 60 -4.85 -7.56 -9.77
C GLN A 60 -3.92 -6.58 -10.47
N ILE A 61 -3.62 -5.45 -9.87
CA ILE A 61 -2.74 -4.47 -10.49
C ILE A 61 -1.29 -4.85 -10.20
N ASP A 62 -0.50 -4.97 -11.27
CA ASP A 62 0.90 -5.32 -11.16
C ASP A 62 1.73 -4.08 -10.82
N ILE A 63 2.65 -4.20 -9.88
CA ILE A 63 3.51 -3.10 -9.49
C ILE A 63 4.95 -3.28 -9.92
N MET A 64 5.24 -4.29 -10.70
CA MET A 64 6.62 -4.60 -11.06
C MET A 64 7.28 -3.52 -11.93
N ASP A 65 6.49 -2.69 -12.58
CA ASP A 65 7.00 -1.60 -13.40
C ASP A 65 7.06 -0.26 -12.66
N VAL A 66 6.82 -0.26 -11.36
CA VAL A 66 6.95 0.98 -10.59
C VAL A 66 8.43 1.39 -10.58
N ASP A 67 8.68 2.63 -10.93
CA ASP A 67 10.04 3.13 -11.05
C ASP A 67 10.16 4.48 -10.34
N LEU A 68 11.36 5.03 -10.36
CA LEU A 68 11.63 6.28 -9.68
C LEU A 68 10.81 7.46 -10.24
N PRO A 69 10.64 7.61 -11.55
CA PRO A 69 9.76 8.67 -12.06
C PRO A 69 8.34 8.60 -11.53
N LEU A 70 7.76 7.41 -11.41
CA LEU A 70 6.43 7.26 -10.85
C LEU A 70 6.43 7.70 -9.38
N ILE A 71 7.42 7.27 -8.62
CA ILE A 71 7.51 7.62 -7.21
C ILE A 71 7.68 9.13 -7.05
N ARG A 72 8.49 9.76 -7.89
CA ARG A 72 8.68 11.20 -7.83
C ARG A 72 7.42 11.98 -8.18
N SER A 73 6.49 11.35 -8.90
CA SER A 73 5.25 12.02 -9.27
C SER A 73 4.22 12.01 -8.15
N ILE A 74 4.47 11.28 -7.08
CA ILE A 74 3.52 11.17 -5.97
C ILE A 74 3.52 12.48 -5.18
N THR A 75 2.33 13.03 -4.98
CA THR A 75 2.17 14.30 -4.27
C THR A 75 1.53 14.06 -2.91
N LEU A 76 1.56 15.07 -2.08
CA LEU A 76 0.90 15.01 -0.78
C LEU A 76 -0.61 14.79 -0.96
N SER A 77 -1.17 15.38 -2.00
CA SER A 77 -2.59 15.19 -2.33
C SER A 77 -2.89 13.73 -2.63
N ASP A 78 -1.99 13.04 -3.34
CA ASP A 78 -2.16 11.62 -3.63
C ASP A 78 -2.17 10.81 -2.33
N ILE A 79 -1.31 11.16 -1.39
CA ILE A 79 -1.25 10.46 -0.11
C ILE A 79 -2.53 10.68 0.68
N TYR A 80 -3.04 11.90 0.70
CA TYR A 80 -4.30 12.17 1.38
C TYR A 80 -5.45 11.40 0.71
N GLY A 81 -5.43 11.31 -0.61
CA GLY A 81 -6.44 10.54 -1.34
C GLY A 81 -6.41 9.07 -0.97
N TYR A 82 -5.20 8.51 -0.82
CA TYR A 82 -5.06 7.13 -0.42
C TYR A 82 -5.58 6.91 0.99
N MET A 83 -5.28 7.82 1.90
CA MET A 83 -5.75 7.71 3.28
C MET A 83 -7.27 7.78 3.33
N THR A 84 -7.87 8.63 2.51
CA THR A 84 -9.32 8.71 2.40
C THR A 84 -9.90 7.41 1.88
N TYR A 85 -9.26 6.83 0.88
CA TYR A 85 -9.69 5.56 0.30
C TYR A 85 -9.65 4.46 1.37
N LEU A 86 -8.58 4.37 2.15
CA LEU A 86 -8.48 3.38 3.20
C LEU A 86 -9.57 3.58 4.26
N SER A 87 -9.85 4.81 4.59
CA SER A 87 -10.86 5.11 5.59
C SER A 87 -12.25 4.67 5.12
N ARG A 88 -12.58 4.92 3.87
CA ARG A 88 -13.87 4.51 3.32
C ARG A 88 -13.99 3.00 3.26
N ASP A 89 -12.92 2.33 2.87
CA ASP A 89 -12.92 0.90 2.79
C ASP A 89 -13.17 0.28 4.17
N ARG A 90 -12.54 0.82 5.19
CA ARG A 90 -12.75 0.35 6.53
C ARG A 90 -14.17 0.55 7.01
N VAL A 91 -14.75 1.69 6.72
CA VAL A 91 -16.10 1.99 7.12
C VAL A 91 -17.07 1.02 6.48
N GLN A 92 -16.86 0.70 5.20
CA GLN A 92 -17.72 -0.24 4.51
C GLN A 92 -17.63 -1.63 5.14
N HIS A 93 -16.42 -2.06 5.47
CA HIS A 93 -16.24 -3.36 6.10
C HIS A 93 -16.89 -3.40 7.48
N GLN A 94 -16.74 -2.33 8.22
CA GLN A 94 -17.31 -2.27 9.55
C GLN A 94 -18.82 -2.25 9.54
N ASN A 95 -19.40 -1.61 8.55
CA ASN A 95 -20.85 -1.57 8.41
C ASN A 95 -21.39 -2.97 8.13
N CYS A 96 -20.63 -3.80 7.46
CA CYS A 96 -21.04 -5.15 7.18
C CYS A 96 -20.89 -6.06 8.39
N GLU A 97 -19.90 -5.82 9.21
CA GLU A 97 -19.62 -6.68 10.35
C GLU A 97 -20.12 -6.12 11.66
N ASN A 98 -19.65 -4.98 12.03
CA ASN A 98 -19.98 -4.37 13.30
C ASN A 98 -19.66 -2.89 13.23
N SER A 99 -20.63 -2.10 12.95
CA SER A 99 -20.40 -0.70 12.70
C SER A 99 -19.86 0.07 13.90
N ASP A 100 -20.06 -0.43 15.07
CA ASP A 100 -19.57 0.29 16.20
C ASP A 100 -18.10 0.36 16.23
N LYS A 101 -17.43 -0.57 15.63
CA LYS A 101 -16.01 -0.49 15.68
C LYS A 101 -15.48 0.67 14.96
N GLY A 102 -16.23 1.18 14.10
CA GLY A 102 -15.82 2.33 13.33
C GLY A 102 -15.50 3.46 14.19
N LEU A 103 -16.04 3.45 15.36
CA LEU A 103 -15.76 4.51 16.18
C LEU A 103 -14.44 4.58 16.60
N ASN A 104 -13.75 3.66 16.32
CA ASN A 104 -12.38 3.79 16.56
C ASN A 104 -11.81 4.84 15.74
N ALA A 105 -12.63 5.49 15.06
CA ALA A 105 -12.27 6.75 14.50
C ALA A 105 -11.70 7.60 15.57
N ALA A 106 -12.27 7.54 16.69
CA ALA A 106 -11.80 8.36 17.78
C ALA A 106 -10.42 7.94 18.19
N SER A 107 -10.15 6.69 18.15
CA SER A 107 -8.84 6.27 18.56
C SER A 107 -7.81 6.58 17.51
N ARG A 108 -8.23 6.86 16.30
CA ARG A 108 -7.29 7.25 15.30
C ARG A 108 -6.96 8.69 15.39
N ALA A 109 -7.76 9.41 16.00
CA ALA A 109 -7.57 10.87 16.05
C ALA A 109 -6.30 11.24 16.82
#